data_79f58ffab1a7eb4244ce5b8b63849e94
#
_entry.id   79f58ffab1a7eb4244ce5b8b63849e94
#
_cell.length_a   1.000
_cell.length_b   1.000
_cell.length_c   1.000
_cell.angle_alpha   90.00
_cell.angle_beta   90.00
_cell.angle_gamma   90.00
#
_symmetry.space_group_name_H-M   'P 1'
#
loop_
_entity.id
_entity.type
_entity.pdbx_description
1 polymer ?
#
loop_
_entity_poly.entity_id
_entity_poly.type
_entity_poly.pdbx_seq_one_letter_code
_entity_poly.pdbx_strand_id
1 'polypeptide(L)'
;MKKVLIRLMGASMLMAFISSAAFAQVSLGIQGGLAKSDVEDSKTIAGGGLNLRVFASPQFAIGVAGKYYADGSKYHIAGQDIKTKGRLMPITGTLDYYFTEGAIRPYLGGDAGVYLSSYDAQFNGNTIFESKTRSNFGAAPRVGVVFAFGKVGLQIEGIYHFVFGNQDHSSTTGSANNIDFESTSKFGGVNVGLIFGLGGK
;
A
#
# COMPACT_ATOMS: atom_id res chain seq x y z
N MET A 1 -9.99 -31.80 17.35
CA MET A 1 -11.24 -31.45 16.65
C MET A 1 -11.28 -29.97 16.22
N LYS A 2 -11.02 -28.96 17.09
CA LYS A 2 -11.06 -27.52 16.70
C LYS A 2 -10.12 -27.16 15.52
N LYS A 3 -8.88 -27.69 15.46
CA LYS A 3 -7.92 -27.40 14.38
C LYS A 3 -8.35 -27.97 13.02
N VAL A 4 -9.08 -29.08 12.99
CA VAL A 4 -9.62 -29.68 11.75
C VAL A 4 -10.81 -28.88 11.25
N LEU A 5 -11.66 -28.39 12.16
CA LEU A 5 -12.81 -27.55 11.82
C LEU A 5 -12.38 -26.21 11.19
N ILE A 6 -11.35 -25.57 11.75
CA ILE A 6 -10.79 -24.31 11.23
C ILE A 6 -10.20 -24.51 9.82
N ARG A 7 -9.49 -25.64 9.59
CA ARG A 7 -8.95 -25.99 8.27
C ARG A 7 -10.04 -26.27 7.23
N LEU A 8 -11.11 -26.96 7.64
CA LEU A 8 -12.27 -27.23 6.79
C LEU A 8 -13.04 -25.96 6.45
N MET A 9 -13.25 -25.06 7.42
CA MET A 9 -13.85 -23.75 7.17
C MET A 9 -12.99 -22.89 6.25
N GLY A 10 -11.67 -22.87 6.43
CA GLY A 10 -10.74 -22.18 5.54
C GLY A 10 -10.77 -22.73 4.11
N ALA A 11 -10.79 -24.07 3.97
CA ALA A 11 -10.85 -24.72 2.67
C ALA A 11 -12.21 -24.50 1.97
N SER A 12 -13.32 -24.54 2.70
CA SER A 12 -14.65 -24.26 2.12
C SER A 12 -14.81 -22.80 1.71
N MET A 13 -14.25 -21.89 2.48
CA MET A 13 -14.23 -20.46 2.14
C MET A 13 -13.35 -20.21 0.91
N LEU A 14 -12.20 -20.87 0.79
CA LEU A 14 -11.33 -20.80 -0.38
C LEU A 14 -12.02 -21.39 -1.63
N MET A 15 -12.72 -22.52 -1.51
CA MET A 15 -13.51 -23.12 -2.61
C MET A 15 -14.69 -22.26 -3.04
N ALA A 16 -15.37 -21.56 -2.12
CA ALA A 16 -16.42 -20.60 -2.44
C ALA A 16 -15.89 -19.41 -3.25
N PHE A 17 -14.66 -18.95 -2.99
CA PHE A 17 -14.00 -17.93 -3.80
C PHE A 17 -13.61 -18.45 -5.20
N ILE A 18 -13.21 -19.70 -5.34
CA ILE A 18 -12.79 -20.30 -6.62
C ILE A 18 -14.02 -20.56 -7.52
N SER A 19 -15.16 -20.92 -6.97
CA SER A 19 -16.38 -21.17 -7.75
C SER A 19 -17.03 -19.89 -8.31
N SER A 20 -16.81 -18.74 -7.68
CA SER A 20 -17.20 -17.43 -8.22
C SER A 20 -16.22 -16.90 -9.27
N ALA A 21 -15.05 -17.50 -9.42
CA ALA A 21 -14.00 -17.07 -10.37
C ALA A 21 -14.39 -17.25 -11.85
N ALA A 22 -15.44 -17.99 -12.17
CA ALA A 22 -15.94 -18.14 -13.55
C ALA A 22 -16.45 -16.82 -14.16
N PHE A 23 -16.73 -15.80 -13.33
CA PHE A 23 -17.11 -14.44 -13.73
C PHE A 23 -16.19 -13.37 -13.13
N ALA A 24 -15.11 -13.77 -12.46
CA ALA A 24 -14.20 -12.84 -11.79
C ALA A 24 -13.42 -12.06 -12.81
N GLN A 25 -13.75 -10.80 -12.93
CA GLN A 25 -13.00 -9.88 -13.76
C GLN A 25 -11.72 -9.49 -13.04
N VAL A 26 -10.58 -9.63 -13.73
CA VAL A 26 -9.27 -9.24 -13.22
C VAL A 26 -8.88 -7.89 -13.82
N SER A 27 -8.42 -6.97 -13.00
CA SER A 27 -7.85 -5.71 -13.43
C SER A 27 -6.43 -5.52 -12.92
N LEU A 28 -5.60 -4.94 -13.76
CA LEU A 28 -4.22 -4.54 -13.45
C LEU A 28 -4.16 -3.02 -13.46
N GLY A 29 -3.65 -2.42 -12.38
CA GLY A 29 -3.42 -0.99 -12.28
C GLY A 29 -1.94 -0.65 -12.17
N ILE A 30 -1.55 0.45 -12.81
CA ILE A 30 -0.26 1.11 -12.65
C ILE A 30 -0.52 2.55 -12.21
N GLN A 31 0.17 3.02 -11.20
CA GLN A 31 -0.04 4.35 -10.63
C GLN A 31 1.26 5.03 -10.24
N GLY A 32 1.25 6.37 -10.29
CA GLY A 32 2.27 7.24 -9.73
C GLY A 32 1.62 8.31 -8.87
N GLY A 33 2.37 8.87 -7.94
CA GLY A 33 1.81 9.87 -7.04
C GLY A 33 2.84 10.54 -6.15
N LEU A 34 2.31 11.40 -5.30
CA LEU A 34 3.05 12.17 -4.33
C LEU A 34 2.49 11.88 -2.94
N ALA A 35 3.35 11.79 -1.95
CA ALA A 35 2.97 11.62 -0.56
C ALA A 35 3.77 12.57 0.34
N LYS A 36 3.17 12.96 1.46
CA LYS A 36 3.77 13.82 2.48
C LYS A 36 3.46 13.27 3.86
N SER A 37 4.47 13.23 4.74
CA SER A 37 4.29 12.87 6.15
C SER A 37 3.60 14.01 6.91
N ASP A 38 2.88 13.64 7.97
CA ASP A 38 2.27 14.62 8.89
C ASP A 38 3.30 15.31 9.79
N VAL A 39 4.56 14.91 9.74
CA VAL A 39 5.64 15.55 10.49
C VAL A 39 5.88 16.94 9.91
N GLU A 40 5.97 17.95 10.78
CA GLU A 40 6.28 19.33 10.43
C GLU A 40 7.60 19.38 9.65
N ASP A 41 7.70 20.21 8.61
CA ASP A 41 8.84 20.30 7.68
C ASP A 41 9.16 19.03 6.85
N SER A 42 8.27 18.03 6.83
CA SER A 42 8.48 16.86 5.98
C SER A 42 8.42 17.23 4.50
N LYS A 43 9.35 16.67 3.73
CA LYS A 43 9.37 16.82 2.27
C LYS A 43 8.33 15.92 1.61
N THR A 44 7.82 16.38 0.47
CA THR A 44 7.00 15.58 -0.41
C THR A 44 7.87 14.52 -1.08
N ILE A 45 7.44 13.27 -1.02
CA ILE A 45 8.08 12.13 -1.66
C ILE A 45 7.28 11.72 -2.89
N ALA A 46 7.97 11.31 -3.94
CA ALA A 46 7.34 10.73 -5.11
C ALA A 46 7.34 9.20 -5.02
N GLY A 47 6.33 8.59 -5.58
CA GLY A 47 6.19 7.15 -5.59
C GLY A 47 5.36 6.65 -6.75
N GLY A 48 5.30 5.33 -6.84
CA GLY A 48 4.46 4.65 -7.81
C GLY A 48 4.20 3.23 -7.38
N GLY A 49 3.35 2.53 -8.11
CA GLY A 49 3.03 1.16 -7.75
C GLY A 49 2.17 0.45 -8.79
N LEU A 50 2.03 -0.83 -8.52
CA LEU A 50 1.18 -1.74 -9.26
C LEU A 50 0.12 -2.31 -8.33
N ASN A 51 -1.05 -2.60 -8.88
CA ASN A 51 -2.10 -3.32 -8.17
C ASN A 51 -2.78 -4.33 -9.09
N LEU A 52 -3.15 -5.46 -8.50
CA LEU A 52 -3.94 -6.49 -9.16
C LEU A 52 -5.22 -6.66 -8.36
N ARG A 53 -6.38 -6.55 -9.00
CA ARG A 53 -7.70 -6.66 -8.39
C ARG A 53 -8.52 -7.72 -9.09
N VAL A 54 -9.29 -8.44 -8.29
CA VAL A 54 -10.28 -9.41 -8.73
C VAL A 54 -11.65 -8.89 -8.26
N PHE A 55 -12.56 -8.67 -9.19
CA PHE A 55 -13.90 -8.22 -8.90
C PHE A 55 -14.77 -9.42 -8.53
N ALA A 56 -15.15 -9.52 -7.26
CA ALA A 56 -16.12 -10.52 -6.79
C ALA A 56 -17.56 -10.15 -7.18
N SER A 57 -17.81 -8.86 -7.39
CA SER A 57 -19.02 -8.29 -7.98
C SER A 57 -18.65 -7.01 -8.74
N PRO A 58 -19.53 -6.42 -9.55
CA PRO A 58 -19.25 -5.14 -10.22
C PRO A 58 -18.84 -4.01 -9.27
N GLN A 59 -19.29 -4.08 -8.03
CA GLN A 59 -19.06 -3.07 -7.00
C GLN A 59 -17.96 -3.44 -6.02
N PHE A 60 -17.54 -4.72 -5.93
CA PHE A 60 -16.64 -5.17 -4.90
C PHE A 60 -15.40 -5.85 -5.48
N ALA A 61 -14.23 -5.34 -5.14
CA ALA A 61 -12.96 -5.89 -5.57
C ALA A 61 -12.04 -6.16 -4.39
N ILE A 62 -11.31 -7.27 -4.47
CA ILE A 62 -10.20 -7.63 -3.60
C ILE A 62 -8.93 -7.74 -4.41
N GLY A 63 -7.78 -7.49 -3.80
CA GLY A 63 -6.56 -7.56 -4.57
C GLY A 63 -5.30 -7.45 -3.74
N VAL A 64 -4.20 -7.22 -4.44
CA VAL A 64 -2.88 -6.96 -3.87
C VAL A 64 -2.28 -5.73 -4.53
N ALA A 65 -1.50 -4.96 -3.78
CA ALA A 65 -0.78 -3.81 -4.27
C ALA A 65 0.66 -3.81 -3.75
N GLY A 66 1.58 -3.41 -4.63
CA GLY A 66 2.95 -3.07 -4.28
C GLY A 66 3.22 -1.63 -4.69
N LYS A 67 3.67 -0.80 -3.75
CA LYS A 67 4.00 0.60 -3.98
C LYS A 67 5.45 0.85 -3.59
N TYR A 68 6.07 1.86 -4.16
CA TYR A 68 7.43 2.27 -3.86
C TYR A 68 7.48 3.78 -3.76
N TYR A 69 7.94 4.28 -2.62
CA TYR A 69 8.17 5.68 -2.37
C TYR A 69 9.64 5.91 -2.09
N ALA A 70 10.22 6.93 -2.69
CA ALA A 70 11.62 7.30 -2.47
C ALA A 70 11.72 8.79 -2.10
N ASP A 71 12.51 9.05 -1.08
CA ASP A 71 12.95 10.40 -0.72
C ASP A 71 14.45 10.52 -1.04
N GLY A 72 14.82 11.62 -1.67
CA GLY A 72 16.21 11.96 -1.95
C GLY A 72 16.50 13.38 -1.47
N SER A 73 17.03 13.54 -0.26
CA SER A 73 17.47 14.82 0.25
C SER A 73 18.97 15.02 0.05
N LYS A 74 19.33 16.14 -0.59
CA LYS A 74 20.72 16.58 -0.71
C LYS A 74 20.90 17.80 0.20
N TYR A 75 21.81 17.70 1.14
CA TYR A 75 22.22 18.83 1.99
C TYR A 75 23.63 19.20 1.61
N HIS A 76 23.85 20.48 1.31
CA HIS A 76 25.18 21.02 1.06
C HIS A 76 25.62 21.80 2.31
N ILE A 77 26.52 21.23 3.11
CA ILE A 77 27.01 21.85 4.33
C ILE A 77 28.54 21.98 4.22
N ALA A 78 29.03 23.22 4.30
CA ALA A 78 30.48 23.53 4.29
C ALA A 78 31.25 22.92 3.10
N GLY A 79 30.66 22.95 1.88
CA GLY A 79 31.32 22.42 0.68
C GLY A 79 31.26 20.90 0.54
N GLN A 80 30.48 20.21 1.38
CA GLN A 80 30.33 18.76 1.34
C GLN A 80 28.89 18.34 1.07
N ASP A 81 28.72 17.32 0.23
CA ASP A 81 27.41 16.78 -0.14
C ASP A 81 27.03 15.62 0.78
N ILE A 82 26.03 15.84 1.61
CA ILE A 82 25.38 14.78 2.39
C ILE A 82 24.10 14.40 1.64
N LYS A 83 23.99 13.14 1.22
CA LYS A 83 22.79 12.59 0.58
C LYS A 83 22.14 11.59 1.52
N THR A 84 20.90 11.86 1.88
CA THR A 84 20.05 10.91 2.62
C THR A 84 19.01 10.34 1.67
N LYS A 85 18.90 9.03 1.61
CA LYS A 85 17.91 8.32 0.81
C LYS A 85 17.02 7.50 1.73
N GLY A 86 15.75 7.85 1.79
CA GLY A 86 14.71 7.05 2.42
C GLY A 86 13.95 6.25 1.36
N ARG A 87 13.63 5.01 1.65
CA ARG A 87 12.80 4.15 0.80
C ARG A 87 11.72 3.53 1.63
N LEU A 88 10.50 3.50 1.08
CA LEU A 88 9.36 2.85 1.70
C LEU A 88 8.63 2.02 0.64
N MET A 89 8.45 0.74 0.92
CA MET A 89 7.80 -0.20 0.01
C MET A 89 6.64 -0.92 0.72
N PRO A 90 5.41 -0.40 0.63
CA PRO A 90 4.21 -1.11 1.06
C PRO A 90 3.89 -2.29 0.13
N ILE A 91 3.63 -3.46 0.73
CA ILE A 91 3.08 -4.65 0.08
C ILE A 91 1.81 -5.00 0.84
N THR A 92 0.66 -4.83 0.20
CA THR A 92 -0.63 -4.82 0.89
C THR A 92 -1.68 -5.68 0.18
N GLY A 93 -2.58 -6.28 0.95
CA GLY A 93 -3.88 -6.70 0.46
C GLY A 93 -4.80 -5.49 0.34
N THR A 94 -5.67 -5.47 -0.65
CA THR A 94 -6.58 -4.36 -0.95
C THR A 94 -8.03 -4.81 -0.96
N LEU A 95 -8.90 -3.92 -0.52
CA LEU A 95 -10.34 -4.09 -0.54
C LEU A 95 -10.97 -2.81 -1.06
N ASP A 96 -11.83 -2.89 -2.10
CA ASP A 96 -12.45 -1.73 -2.73
C ASP A 96 -13.94 -1.93 -2.91
N TYR A 97 -14.71 -0.88 -2.63
CA TYR A 97 -16.14 -0.80 -2.91
C TYR A 97 -16.42 0.36 -3.86
N TYR A 98 -16.94 0.05 -5.03
CA TYR A 98 -17.33 0.99 -6.08
C TYR A 98 -18.81 1.32 -5.95
N PHE A 99 -19.16 2.60 -5.84
CA PHE A 99 -20.54 3.04 -5.66
C PHE A 99 -21.37 2.95 -6.92
N THR A 100 -20.73 2.94 -8.10
CA THR A 100 -21.38 2.89 -9.41
C THR A 100 -20.65 1.97 -10.37
N GLU A 101 -21.36 1.47 -11.39
CA GLU A 101 -20.85 0.61 -12.46
C GLU A 101 -20.66 1.37 -13.79
N GLY A 102 -20.98 2.67 -13.82
CA GLY A 102 -20.96 3.50 -15.01
C GLY A 102 -19.55 3.92 -15.47
N ALA A 103 -19.51 4.94 -16.32
CA ALA A 103 -18.26 5.52 -16.81
C ALA A 103 -17.47 6.26 -15.71
N ILE A 104 -18.14 6.76 -14.68
CA ILE A 104 -17.54 7.39 -13.50
C ILE A 104 -17.82 6.49 -12.32
N ARG A 105 -16.77 5.95 -11.70
CA ARG A 105 -16.83 4.96 -10.61
C ARG A 105 -16.12 5.49 -9.36
N PRO A 106 -16.79 6.29 -8.52
CA PRO A 106 -16.24 6.63 -7.21
C PRO A 106 -16.14 5.38 -6.34
N TYR A 107 -15.11 5.31 -5.52
CA TYR A 107 -14.89 4.17 -4.65
C TYR A 107 -14.29 4.58 -3.31
N LEU A 108 -14.53 3.73 -2.33
CA LEU A 108 -13.85 3.71 -1.03
C LEU A 108 -13.09 2.39 -0.93
N GLY A 109 -11.88 2.46 -0.43
CA GLY A 109 -11.05 1.27 -0.29
C GLY A 109 -10.17 1.31 0.95
N GLY A 110 -9.50 0.19 1.18
CA GLY A 110 -8.53 0.04 2.23
C GLY A 110 -7.42 -0.92 1.85
N ASP A 111 -6.22 -0.60 2.27
CA ASP A 111 -5.03 -1.44 2.16
C ASP A 111 -4.61 -1.90 3.55
N ALA A 112 -4.12 -3.13 3.70
CA ALA A 112 -3.49 -3.61 4.91
C ALA A 112 -2.36 -4.58 4.56
N GLY A 113 -1.20 -4.46 5.24
CA GLY A 113 -0.06 -5.32 4.93
C GLY A 113 1.25 -4.85 5.54
N VAL A 114 2.34 -5.21 4.88
CA VAL A 114 3.70 -5.00 5.35
C VAL A 114 4.32 -3.80 4.65
N TYR A 115 4.95 -2.94 5.43
CA TYR A 115 5.68 -1.75 5.00
C TYR A 115 7.16 -1.98 5.24
N LEU A 116 7.94 -2.14 4.18
CA LEU A 116 9.39 -2.27 4.24
C LEU A 116 10.01 -0.89 4.13
N SER A 117 10.80 -0.49 5.12
CA SER A 117 11.49 0.80 5.15
C SER A 117 12.99 0.62 5.27
N SER A 118 13.76 1.41 4.52
CA SER A 118 15.22 1.48 4.62
C SER A 118 15.71 2.91 4.49
N TYR A 119 16.81 3.23 5.19
CA TYR A 119 17.48 4.52 5.15
C TYR A 119 18.95 4.33 4.86
N ASP A 120 19.47 5.04 3.87
CA ASP A 120 20.88 5.08 3.54
C ASP A 120 21.39 6.52 3.67
N ALA A 121 22.52 6.70 4.34
CA ALA A 121 23.24 7.97 4.40
C ALA A 121 24.55 7.87 3.63
N GLN A 122 24.78 8.77 2.68
CA GLN A 122 26.00 8.86 1.87
C GLN A 122 26.71 10.19 2.14
N PHE A 123 28.01 10.13 2.29
CA PHE A 123 28.91 11.28 2.45
C PHE A 123 29.94 11.26 1.33
N ASN A 124 30.01 12.33 0.53
CA ASN A 124 30.92 12.44 -0.62
C ASN A 124 30.91 11.22 -1.55
N GLY A 125 29.71 10.63 -1.78
CA GLY A 125 29.57 9.47 -2.65
C GLY A 125 29.86 8.10 -2.01
N ASN A 126 30.38 8.07 -0.78
CA ASN A 126 30.59 6.84 -0.03
C ASN A 126 29.45 6.60 0.95
N THR A 127 28.90 5.38 0.99
CA THR A 127 27.88 5.00 1.97
C THR A 127 28.54 4.89 3.34
N ILE A 128 28.18 5.80 4.26
CA ILE A 128 28.68 5.82 5.64
C ILE A 128 27.76 5.08 6.60
N PHE A 129 26.48 4.95 6.22
CA PHE A 129 25.50 4.25 7.03
C PHE A 129 24.46 3.60 6.13
N GLU A 130 24.28 2.31 6.28
CA GLU A 130 23.21 1.52 5.67
C GLU A 130 22.36 0.95 6.80
N SER A 131 21.08 1.38 6.85
CA SER A 131 20.14 0.85 7.83
C SER A 131 19.62 -0.51 7.35
N LYS A 132 19.51 -1.46 8.27
CA LYS A 132 18.81 -2.70 8.01
C LYS A 132 17.38 -2.38 7.62
N THR A 133 16.85 -3.09 6.62
CA THR A 133 15.43 -2.99 6.25
C THR A 133 14.55 -3.33 7.46
N ARG A 134 13.68 -2.41 7.84
CA ARG A 134 12.67 -2.62 8.88
C ARG A 134 11.36 -3.00 8.23
N SER A 135 10.65 -3.92 8.85
CA SER A 135 9.34 -4.40 8.41
C SER A 135 8.32 -4.04 9.48
N ASN A 136 7.34 -3.22 9.13
CA ASN A 136 6.25 -2.81 10.00
C ASN A 136 4.91 -3.20 9.38
N PHE A 137 3.91 -3.48 10.21
CA PHE A 137 2.54 -3.63 9.74
C PHE A 137 1.92 -2.24 9.54
N GLY A 138 1.01 -2.12 8.57
CA GLY A 138 0.30 -0.88 8.33
C GLY A 138 -1.01 -1.07 7.63
N ALA A 139 -1.83 0.00 7.67
CA ALA A 139 -3.10 0.07 6.98
C ALA A 139 -3.26 1.45 6.33
N ALA A 140 -4.05 1.51 5.25
CA ALA A 140 -4.28 2.77 4.56
C ALA A 140 -5.70 2.84 3.99
N PRO A 141 -6.60 3.67 4.54
CA PRO A 141 -7.84 4.02 3.89
C PRO A 141 -7.57 4.78 2.58
N ARG A 142 -8.44 4.55 1.60
CA ARG A 142 -8.37 5.14 0.27
C ARG A 142 -9.74 5.63 -0.17
N VAL A 143 -9.75 6.74 -0.87
CA VAL A 143 -10.92 7.26 -1.57
C VAL A 143 -10.50 7.68 -2.96
N GLY A 144 -11.31 7.39 -3.96
CA GLY A 144 -10.92 7.75 -5.33
C GLY A 144 -12.07 7.68 -6.31
N VAL A 145 -11.72 7.96 -7.55
CA VAL A 145 -12.62 7.86 -8.69
C VAL A 145 -11.89 7.22 -9.86
N VAL A 146 -12.59 6.34 -10.56
CA VAL A 146 -12.13 5.74 -11.82
C VAL A 146 -13.02 6.27 -12.95
N PHE A 147 -12.41 6.87 -13.94
CA PHE A 147 -13.04 7.22 -15.21
C PHE A 147 -12.83 6.07 -16.19
N ALA A 148 -13.89 5.30 -16.47
CA ALA A 148 -13.81 4.10 -17.28
C ALA A 148 -14.06 4.41 -18.78
N PHE A 149 -13.11 3.97 -19.62
CA PHE A 149 -13.15 4.07 -21.07
C PHE A 149 -13.08 2.65 -21.66
N GLY A 150 -14.19 1.93 -21.58
CA GLY A 150 -14.22 0.51 -21.95
C GLY A 150 -13.40 -0.35 -20.98
N LYS A 151 -12.35 -1.01 -21.51
CA LYS A 151 -11.47 -1.89 -20.71
C LYS A 151 -10.33 -1.16 -19.98
N VAL A 152 -10.18 0.15 -20.20
CA VAL A 152 -9.16 0.99 -19.56
C VAL A 152 -9.84 2.05 -18.72
N GLY A 153 -9.23 2.44 -17.63
CA GLY A 153 -9.71 3.54 -16.79
C GLY A 153 -8.58 4.41 -16.27
N LEU A 154 -8.87 5.69 -16.11
CA LEU A 154 -8.03 6.65 -15.41
C LEU A 154 -8.47 6.67 -13.94
N GLN A 155 -7.56 6.40 -13.02
CA GLN A 155 -7.78 6.42 -11.57
C GLN A 155 -7.17 7.68 -10.97
N ILE A 156 -7.92 8.35 -10.09
CA ILE A 156 -7.41 9.38 -9.18
C ILE A 156 -7.76 8.93 -7.77
N GLU A 157 -6.77 8.88 -6.88
CA GLU A 157 -6.88 8.30 -5.55
C GLU A 157 -6.23 9.18 -4.50
N GLY A 158 -6.93 9.45 -3.41
CA GLY A 158 -6.37 9.91 -2.15
C GLY A 158 -6.15 8.72 -1.23
N ILE A 159 -4.99 8.65 -0.58
CA ILE A 159 -4.62 7.58 0.33
C ILE A 159 -3.98 8.16 1.58
N TYR A 160 -4.28 7.55 2.73
CA TYR A 160 -3.66 7.92 4.00
C TYR A 160 -3.12 6.70 4.71
N HIS A 161 -1.82 6.66 4.95
CA HIS A 161 -1.12 5.53 5.50
C HIS A 161 -0.91 5.67 7.00
N PHE A 162 -1.18 4.59 7.73
CA PHE A 162 -0.84 4.38 9.12
C PHE A 162 0.16 3.22 9.19
N VAL A 163 1.41 3.51 9.53
CA VAL A 163 2.46 2.51 9.70
C VAL A 163 2.71 2.33 11.18
N PHE A 164 2.35 1.19 11.72
CA PHE A 164 2.47 0.90 13.15
C PHE A 164 3.92 0.59 13.48
N GLY A 165 4.50 1.33 14.40
CA GLY A 165 5.86 1.11 14.88
C GLY A 165 5.92 -0.21 15.64
N ASN A 166 6.78 -1.12 15.17
CA ASN A 166 7.16 -2.26 15.96
C ASN A 166 8.36 -1.80 16.80
N GLN A 167 8.15 -1.45 18.05
CA GLN A 167 9.27 -1.24 18.95
C GLN A 167 9.94 -2.58 19.14
N ASP A 168 11.23 -2.67 18.83
CA ASP A 168 12.10 -3.77 19.25
C ASP A 168 12.12 -3.81 20.78
N HIS A 169 11.10 -4.37 21.37
CA HIS A 169 11.19 -4.87 22.72
C HIS A 169 12.04 -6.13 22.68
N SER A 170 13.35 -5.96 22.90
CA SER A 170 14.19 -7.03 23.42
C SER A 170 13.71 -7.34 24.86
N SER A 171 12.55 -7.92 25.00
CA SER A 171 12.08 -8.57 26.20
C SER A 171 11.41 -9.87 25.81
N THR A 172 12.18 -10.90 26.06
CA THR A 172 11.81 -12.29 26.22
C THR A 172 10.48 -12.41 26.97
N THR A 173 9.36 -12.41 26.28
CA THR A 173 8.14 -13.15 26.66
C THR A 173 7.03 -12.77 25.68
N GLY A 174 6.55 -13.78 24.94
CA GLY A 174 5.54 -13.59 23.92
C GLY A 174 4.23 -13.04 24.46
N SER A 175 3.81 -11.96 23.85
CA SER A 175 2.39 -11.63 23.76
C SER A 175 2.18 -10.78 22.50
N ALA A 176 1.57 -11.38 21.50
CA ALA A 176 1.34 -10.81 20.16
C ALA A 176 0.19 -9.78 20.11
N ASN A 177 -0.16 -9.13 21.21
CA ASN A 177 -1.44 -8.43 21.34
C ASN A 177 -1.36 -6.92 21.59
N ASN A 178 -0.18 -6.29 21.56
CA ASN A 178 -0.10 -4.84 21.76
C ASN A 178 0.35 -4.15 20.45
N ILE A 179 -0.61 -3.73 19.65
CA ILE A 179 -0.38 -2.74 18.59
C ILE A 179 -0.30 -1.39 19.31
N ASP A 180 0.91 -0.85 19.43
CA ASP A 180 1.12 0.46 20.03
C ASP A 180 0.82 1.55 18.99
N PHE A 181 -0.29 2.26 19.19
CA PHE A 181 -0.72 3.34 18.29
C PHE A 181 0.04 4.65 18.55
N GLU A 182 0.79 4.78 19.66
CA GLU A 182 1.51 6.01 19.98
C GLU A 182 2.75 6.25 19.12
N SER A 183 3.36 5.21 18.55
CA SER A 183 4.52 5.32 17.64
C SER A 183 4.18 5.10 16.18
N THR A 184 2.97 5.46 15.76
CA THR A 184 2.50 5.28 14.39
C THR A 184 3.00 6.40 13.49
N SER A 185 3.76 6.05 12.45
CA SER A 185 4.10 7.00 11.38
C SER A 185 2.91 7.18 10.44
N LYS A 186 2.56 8.43 10.15
CA LYS A 186 1.41 8.80 9.32
C LYS A 186 1.86 9.61 8.12
N PHE A 187 1.29 9.33 6.96
CA PHE A 187 1.52 10.12 5.76
C PHE A 187 0.35 10.01 4.79
N GLY A 188 0.01 11.13 4.16
CA GLY A 188 -1.05 11.21 3.15
C GLY A 188 -0.47 11.34 1.74
N GLY A 189 -1.19 10.88 0.73
CA GLY A 189 -0.77 10.97 -0.66
C GLY A 189 -1.92 11.06 -1.64
N VAL A 190 -1.57 11.48 -2.85
CA VAL A 190 -2.46 11.48 -4.02
C VAL A 190 -1.79 10.70 -5.13
N ASN A 191 -2.53 9.77 -5.73
CA ASN A 191 -2.07 8.93 -6.83
C ASN A 191 -2.93 9.17 -8.07
N VAL A 192 -2.30 9.09 -9.22
CA VAL A 192 -2.97 9.02 -10.54
C VAL A 192 -2.46 7.78 -11.26
N GLY A 193 -3.36 7.04 -11.89
CA GLY A 193 -2.98 5.78 -12.53
C GLY A 193 -3.91 5.35 -13.63
N LEU A 194 -3.49 4.31 -14.32
CA LEU A 194 -4.28 3.61 -15.33
C LEU A 194 -4.66 2.23 -14.79
N ILE A 195 -5.88 1.83 -15.07
CA ILE A 195 -6.39 0.49 -14.76
C ILE A 195 -6.77 -0.19 -16.09
N PHE A 196 -6.30 -1.41 -16.27
CA PHE A 196 -6.60 -2.27 -17.41
C PHE A 196 -7.47 -3.44 -16.95
N GLY A 197 -8.35 -3.93 -17.83
CA GLY A 197 -9.23 -5.05 -17.51
C GLY A 197 -10.50 -4.62 -16.76
N LEU A 198 -10.87 -3.35 -16.80
CA LEU A 198 -12.20 -2.92 -16.36
C LEU A 198 -13.25 -3.53 -17.31
N GLY A 199 -14.19 -4.34 -16.77
CA GLY A 199 -15.27 -4.92 -17.57
C GLY A 199 -16.13 -3.80 -18.19
N GLY A 200 -16.12 -3.81 -19.50
CA GLY A 200 -17.20 -3.20 -20.24
C GLY A 200 -18.22 -4.30 -20.54
N LYS A 201 -19.50 -4.00 -20.35
CA LYS A 201 -20.55 -4.76 -21.03
C LYS A 201 -20.33 -4.65 -22.54
#